data_f6b0b6233b103db2a6d5aa2cf212ab18
#
_entry.id   f6b0b6233b103db2a6d5aa2cf212ab18
#
_cell.length_a   1.000
_cell.length_b   1.000
_cell.length_c   1.000
_cell.angle_alpha   90.00
_cell.angle_beta   90.00
_cell.angle_gamma   90.00
#
_symmetry.space_group_name_H-M   'P 1'
#
loop_
_entity.id
_entity.type
_entity.pdbx_description
1 polymer ?
#
loop_
_entity_poly.entity_id
_entity_poly.type
_entity_poly.pdbx_seq_one_letter_code
_entity_poly.pdbx_strand_id
1 'polypeptide(L)'
;MDTNAFYRDTWAEIDLTAIKHNVSHMKDHIGQKVQLMAVVKANAYGHGDIEVARAALKAGADLLAVAFLDEAISLRNKGIKAPILVLGAVPPEYVKVAVRYNVIMTAYSIEWLRDVIKVVKGQIGQPIRFHLKIDSGMNRLGVKTLAQVSEVKELACDHSYLQLEGVFTHFATADEKDEDYFDMQMDTFQTLLQPLHTDKLLVHCANSAAGLRFKEVLFNMVRFGISMYGLSPSEEIKDELPFKLEEAMSLHTKLAHVKLIQKGESVSYGATYTANQDTWIGTVPIGYADGWIRKLAGTEVLVGGKRRKIAGRVCMDQFMVELKENISAGEPVVLIGSQGEEKVSVDEIAKRLETINYEVTCSIGHRVPRVYIEDGKKVHVRNPLLQGGPSFL
;
A
#
# COMPACT_ATOMS: atom_id res chain seq x y z
N MET A 1 17.56 1.47 25.06
CA MET A 1 18.10 1.42 23.69
C MET A 1 17.54 2.60 22.91
N ASP A 2 18.32 3.24 22.08
CA ASP A 2 17.81 4.30 21.19
C ASP A 2 16.82 3.69 20.18
N THR A 3 15.53 3.97 20.34
CA THR A 3 14.45 3.45 19.51
C THR A 3 14.52 3.99 18.07
N ASN A 4 15.39 4.96 17.80
CA ASN A 4 15.62 5.57 16.48
C ASN A 4 16.86 5.01 15.78
N ALA A 5 17.46 3.94 16.28
CA ALA A 5 18.67 3.33 15.73
C ALA A 5 18.36 2.12 14.84
N PHE A 6 19.19 1.94 13.85
CA PHE A 6 19.38 0.68 13.12
C PHE A 6 20.88 0.49 12.87
N TYR A 7 21.32 -0.76 12.80
CA TYR A 7 22.76 -1.08 12.81
C TYR A 7 23.26 -1.64 11.48
N ARG A 8 22.35 -1.97 10.57
CA ARG A 8 22.67 -2.35 9.20
C ARG A 8 22.47 -1.11 8.31
N ASP A 9 23.45 -0.77 7.50
CA ASP A 9 23.38 0.32 6.53
C ASP A 9 22.45 -0.03 5.37
N THR A 10 21.16 -0.26 5.67
CA THR A 10 20.09 -0.50 4.71
C THR A 10 18.77 0.01 5.30
N TRP A 11 18.08 0.91 4.60
CA TRP A 11 16.84 1.50 5.08
C TRP A 11 15.95 1.96 3.89
N ALA A 12 14.65 2.05 4.13
CA ALA A 12 13.73 2.74 3.26
C ALA A 12 13.42 4.13 3.84
N GLU A 13 13.61 5.18 3.06
CA GLU A 13 13.12 6.52 3.41
C GLU A 13 11.68 6.66 2.96
N ILE A 14 10.83 7.18 3.85
CA ILE A 14 9.43 7.43 3.59
C ILE A 14 9.18 8.92 3.75
N ASP A 15 8.92 9.61 2.64
CA ASP A 15 8.63 11.03 2.61
C ASP A 15 7.16 11.28 2.95
N LEU A 16 6.92 11.73 4.19
CA LEU A 16 5.57 12.08 4.65
C LEU A 16 5.08 13.39 4.03
N THR A 17 5.98 14.24 3.53
CA THR A 17 5.61 15.46 2.80
C THR A 17 4.99 15.09 1.46
N ALA A 18 5.58 14.12 0.75
CA ALA A 18 5.03 13.58 -0.49
C ALA A 18 3.65 12.94 -0.27
N ILE A 19 3.47 12.15 0.81
CA ILE A 19 2.15 11.61 1.19
C ILE A 19 1.13 12.73 1.37
N LYS A 20 1.47 13.77 2.13
CA LYS A 20 0.57 14.91 2.37
C LYS A 20 0.27 15.68 1.08
N HIS A 21 1.26 15.91 0.23
CA HIS A 21 1.11 16.54 -1.07
C HIS A 21 0.06 15.78 -1.90
N ASN A 22 0.24 14.48 -2.08
CA ASN A 22 -0.67 13.65 -2.87
C ASN A 22 -2.10 13.65 -2.31
N VAL A 23 -2.26 13.58 -0.98
CA VAL A 23 -3.57 13.63 -0.31
C VAL A 23 -4.24 14.98 -0.51
N SER A 24 -3.52 16.09 -0.31
CA SER A 24 -4.06 17.44 -0.47
C SER A 24 -4.51 17.70 -1.91
N HIS A 25 -3.69 17.32 -2.91
CA HIS A 25 -4.05 17.48 -4.32
C HIS A 25 -5.25 16.62 -4.71
N MET A 26 -5.36 15.41 -4.16
CA MET A 26 -6.55 14.60 -4.37
C MET A 26 -7.80 15.22 -3.72
N LYS A 27 -7.70 15.80 -2.52
CA LYS A 27 -8.81 16.54 -1.88
C LYS A 27 -9.26 17.74 -2.71
N ASP A 28 -8.32 18.51 -3.26
CA ASP A 28 -8.62 19.62 -4.14
C ASP A 28 -9.29 19.15 -5.44
N HIS A 29 -8.83 18.04 -6.02
CA HIS A 29 -9.35 17.46 -7.24
C HIS A 29 -10.80 16.97 -7.10
N ILE A 30 -11.11 16.25 -6.02
CA ILE A 30 -12.47 15.70 -5.78
C ILE A 30 -13.43 16.72 -5.18
N GLY A 31 -12.92 17.83 -4.64
CA GLY A 31 -13.69 18.92 -4.05
C GLY A 31 -14.17 18.63 -2.62
N GLN A 32 -14.63 19.69 -1.95
CA GLN A 32 -14.94 19.67 -0.51
C GLN A 32 -16.13 18.81 -0.11
N LYS A 33 -17.02 18.47 -1.03
CA LYS A 33 -18.23 17.68 -0.75
C LYS A 33 -17.97 16.17 -0.74
N VAL A 34 -16.83 15.73 -1.29
CA VAL A 34 -16.45 14.32 -1.40
C VAL A 34 -15.47 13.98 -0.29
N GLN A 35 -15.77 12.94 0.47
CA GLN A 35 -14.85 12.45 1.51
C GLN A 35 -13.71 11.65 0.88
N LEU A 36 -12.55 11.68 1.52
CA LEU A 36 -11.37 10.95 1.11
C LEU A 36 -11.04 9.85 2.13
N MET A 37 -11.08 8.60 1.68
CA MET A 37 -10.68 7.44 2.46
C MET A 37 -9.25 7.04 2.07
N ALA A 38 -8.28 7.26 2.98
CA ALA A 38 -6.90 6.85 2.78
C ALA A 38 -6.74 5.33 3.00
N VAL A 39 -6.25 4.61 2.00
CA VAL A 39 -6.08 3.15 2.06
C VAL A 39 -4.68 2.81 2.55
N VAL A 40 -4.59 2.31 3.79
CA VAL A 40 -3.33 2.05 4.51
C VAL A 40 -3.11 0.56 4.84
N LYS A 41 -3.78 -0.33 4.11
CA LYS A 41 -3.61 -1.79 4.22
C LYS A 41 -2.19 -2.23 3.85
N ALA A 42 -1.81 -3.46 4.20
CA ALA A 42 -0.51 -4.05 3.90
C ALA A 42 0.65 -3.15 4.38
N ASN A 43 0.58 -2.72 5.66
CA ASN A 43 1.55 -1.79 6.24
C ASN A 43 1.69 -0.51 5.40
N ALA A 44 0.54 0.06 4.96
CA ALA A 44 0.49 1.21 4.05
C ALA A 44 1.31 0.95 2.77
N TYR A 45 1.01 -0.17 2.07
CA TYR A 45 1.74 -0.61 0.86
C TYR A 45 3.27 -0.67 1.09
N GLY A 46 3.67 -1.11 2.27
CA GLY A 46 5.07 -1.22 2.67
C GLY A 46 5.70 0.04 3.28
N HIS A 47 5.00 1.18 3.28
CA HIS A 47 5.53 2.47 3.74
C HIS A 47 5.49 2.67 5.27
N GLY A 48 4.69 1.84 6.00
CA GLY A 48 4.47 2.00 7.44
C GLY A 48 3.11 2.64 7.75
N ASP A 49 2.21 1.80 8.24
CA ASP A 49 0.78 2.07 8.40
C ASP A 49 0.46 3.26 9.32
N ILE A 50 1.14 3.36 10.46
CA ILE A 50 0.83 4.33 11.51
C ILE A 50 1.21 5.75 11.09
N GLU A 51 2.43 5.93 10.61
CA GLU A 51 3.01 7.21 10.23
C GLU A 51 2.30 7.77 8.99
N VAL A 52 2.05 6.89 8.00
CA VAL A 52 1.27 7.24 6.80
C VAL A 52 -0.17 7.59 7.15
N ALA A 53 -0.85 6.80 8.01
CA ALA A 53 -2.20 7.11 8.44
C ALA A 53 -2.30 8.50 9.10
N ARG A 54 -1.34 8.83 9.98
CA ARG A 54 -1.27 10.16 10.62
C ARG A 54 -1.04 11.28 9.60
N ALA A 55 -0.11 11.08 8.66
CA ALA A 55 0.17 12.05 7.61
C ALA A 55 -1.03 12.29 6.70
N ALA A 56 -1.70 11.21 6.27
CA ALA A 56 -2.90 11.29 5.43
C ALA A 56 -4.06 12.01 6.14
N LEU A 57 -4.33 11.68 7.40
CA LEU A 57 -5.37 12.35 8.20
C LEU A 57 -5.05 13.85 8.42
N LYS A 58 -3.77 14.19 8.67
CA LYS A 58 -3.33 15.58 8.81
C LYS A 58 -3.48 16.37 7.51
N ALA A 59 -3.38 15.71 6.35
CA ALA A 59 -3.53 16.31 5.03
C ALA A 59 -4.99 16.35 4.52
N GLY A 60 -5.97 15.90 5.31
CA GLY A 60 -7.39 16.02 5.00
C GLY A 60 -8.09 14.72 4.58
N ALA A 61 -7.48 13.56 4.78
CA ALA A 61 -8.22 12.30 4.69
C ALA A 61 -9.26 12.22 5.83
N ASP A 62 -10.48 11.81 5.50
CA ASP A 62 -11.61 11.76 6.44
C ASP A 62 -11.70 10.41 7.15
N LEU A 63 -11.35 9.33 6.44
CA LEU A 63 -11.41 7.95 6.90
C LEU A 63 -10.15 7.19 6.50
N LEU A 64 -9.96 6.02 7.13
CA LEU A 64 -8.94 5.06 6.75
C LEU A 64 -9.58 3.77 6.25
N ALA A 65 -8.88 3.04 5.38
CA ALA A 65 -9.25 1.68 5.00
C ALA A 65 -8.07 0.72 5.14
N VAL A 66 -8.37 -0.46 5.65
CA VAL A 66 -7.42 -1.57 5.80
C VAL A 66 -8.00 -2.86 5.20
N ALA A 67 -7.19 -3.91 5.06
CA ALA A 67 -7.67 -5.18 4.53
C ALA A 67 -8.27 -6.08 5.62
N PHE A 68 -7.68 -6.08 6.83
CA PHE A 68 -8.00 -7.02 7.90
C PHE A 68 -8.30 -6.32 9.22
N LEU A 69 -9.01 -7.01 10.10
CA LEU A 69 -9.34 -6.52 11.44
C LEU A 69 -8.07 -6.28 12.28
N ASP A 70 -7.07 -7.14 12.15
CA ASP A 70 -5.78 -7.00 12.86
C ASP A 70 -5.07 -5.68 12.53
N GLU A 71 -5.10 -5.25 11.26
CA GLU A 71 -4.54 -3.95 10.85
C GLU A 71 -5.31 -2.78 11.50
N ALA A 72 -6.64 -2.87 11.55
CA ALA A 72 -7.46 -1.86 12.21
C ALA A 72 -7.16 -1.79 13.72
N ILE A 73 -7.03 -2.94 14.39
CA ILE A 73 -6.68 -3.03 15.81
C ILE A 73 -5.27 -2.45 16.05
N SER A 74 -4.31 -2.74 15.18
CA SER A 74 -2.96 -2.15 15.25
C SER A 74 -3.01 -0.62 15.24
N LEU A 75 -3.75 -0.02 14.31
CA LEU A 75 -3.94 1.42 14.22
C LEU A 75 -4.62 1.99 15.47
N ARG A 76 -5.68 1.32 15.98
CA ARG A 76 -6.36 1.72 17.21
C ARG A 76 -5.45 1.70 18.42
N ASN A 77 -4.63 0.67 18.59
CA ASN A 77 -3.68 0.53 19.69
C ASN A 77 -2.58 1.62 19.66
N LYS A 78 -2.35 2.24 18.49
CA LYS A 78 -1.45 3.37 18.30
C LYS A 78 -2.12 4.74 18.35
N GLY A 79 -3.41 4.78 18.82
CA GLY A 79 -4.14 6.01 19.10
C GLY A 79 -4.84 6.65 17.90
N ILE A 80 -4.93 5.98 16.76
CA ILE A 80 -5.72 6.47 15.61
C ILE A 80 -7.20 6.42 15.98
N LYS A 81 -7.90 7.57 15.95
CA LYS A 81 -9.32 7.71 16.32
C LYS A 81 -10.25 7.85 15.11
N ALA A 82 -9.73 8.23 13.95
CA ALA A 82 -10.51 8.37 12.71
C ALA A 82 -11.30 7.10 12.38
N PRO A 83 -12.45 7.17 11.68
CA PRO A 83 -13.17 5.99 11.23
C PRO A 83 -12.26 5.07 10.39
N ILE A 84 -12.37 3.75 10.60
CA ILE A 84 -11.58 2.73 9.87
C ILE A 84 -12.55 1.72 9.29
N LEU A 85 -12.51 1.54 7.96
CA LEU A 85 -13.22 0.48 7.25
C LEU A 85 -12.29 -0.71 6.98
N VAL A 86 -12.70 -1.90 7.38
CA VAL A 86 -12.08 -3.16 6.95
C VAL A 86 -12.71 -3.58 5.63
N LEU A 87 -11.94 -3.52 4.53
CA LEU A 87 -12.39 -3.83 3.16
C LEU A 87 -12.56 -5.33 2.90
N GLY A 88 -11.88 -6.16 3.66
CA GLY A 88 -11.93 -7.62 3.54
C GLY A 88 -13.02 -8.24 4.40
N ALA A 89 -13.13 -9.55 4.33
CA ALA A 89 -14.05 -10.33 5.13
C ALA A 89 -13.59 -10.42 6.59
N VAL A 90 -14.48 -10.06 7.51
CA VAL A 90 -14.31 -10.32 8.96
C VAL A 90 -15.22 -11.49 9.32
N PRO A 91 -14.70 -12.61 9.85
CA PRO A 91 -15.55 -13.72 10.27
C PRO A 91 -16.57 -13.27 11.33
N PRO A 92 -17.83 -13.77 11.28
CA PRO A 92 -18.90 -13.31 12.18
C PRO A 92 -18.58 -13.43 13.68
N GLU A 93 -17.78 -14.42 14.07
CA GLU A 93 -17.35 -14.64 15.47
C GLU A 93 -16.51 -13.48 16.04
N TYR A 94 -15.84 -12.71 15.17
CA TYR A 94 -15.01 -11.56 15.58
C TYR A 94 -15.73 -10.21 15.54
N VAL A 95 -17.01 -10.18 15.20
CA VAL A 95 -17.80 -8.95 15.15
C VAL A 95 -17.79 -8.18 16.48
N LYS A 96 -17.88 -8.90 17.61
CA LYS A 96 -17.80 -8.26 18.96
C LYS A 96 -16.44 -7.59 19.21
N VAL A 97 -15.36 -8.14 18.63
CA VAL A 97 -14.02 -7.53 18.68
C VAL A 97 -14.02 -6.26 17.84
N ALA A 98 -14.51 -6.32 16.60
CA ALA A 98 -14.59 -5.15 15.71
C ALA A 98 -15.37 -4.00 16.35
N VAL A 99 -16.52 -4.30 16.98
CA VAL A 99 -17.33 -3.30 17.71
C VAL A 99 -16.56 -2.69 18.89
N ARG A 100 -15.85 -3.49 19.68
CA ARG A 100 -15.02 -3.00 20.80
C ARG A 100 -13.97 -1.97 20.34
N TYR A 101 -13.39 -2.18 19.17
CA TYR A 101 -12.40 -1.28 18.57
C TYR A 101 -13.03 -0.19 17.70
N ASN A 102 -14.36 -0.07 17.67
CA ASN A 102 -15.08 0.89 16.82
C ASN A 102 -14.63 0.86 15.37
N VAL A 103 -14.67 -0.33 14.76
CA VAL A 103 -14.26 -0.60 13.38
C VAL A 103 -15.50 -0.82 12.52
N ILE A 104 -15.52 -0.21 11.33
CA ILE A 104 -16.56 -0.40 10.33
C ILE A 104 -16.19 -1.67 9.53
N MET A 105 -17.15 -2.57 9.35
CA MET A 105 -16.94 -3.84 8.64
C MET A 105 -17.54 -3.82 7.25
N THR A 106 -17.14 -4.75 6.41
CA THR A 106 -17.75 -5.01 5.11
C THR A 106 -18.76 -6.15 5.23
N ALA A 107 -20.03 -5.88 4.98
CA ALA A 107 -21.04 -6.91 4.73
C ALA A 107 -20.93 -7.32 3.27
N TYR A 108 -20.50 -8.54 3.01
CA TYR A 108 -20.20 -9.03 1.67
C TYR A 108 -21.15 -10.12 1.18
N SER A 109 -22.02 -10.63 2.05
CA SER A 109 -23.10 -11.56 1.71
C SER A 109 -24.26 -11.50 2.73
N ILE A 110 -25.41 -12.02 2.34
CA ILE A 110 -26.57 -12.16 3.24
C ILE A 110 -26.28 -13.15 4.36
N GLU A 111 -25.63 -14.25 4.03
CA GLU A 111 -25.25 -15.31 4.98
C GLU A 111 -24.37 -14.73 6.09
N TRP A 112 -23.38 -13.91 5.71
CA TRP A 112 -22.54 -13.22 6.69
C TRP A 112 -23.38 -12.39 7.66
N LEU A 113 -24.34 -11.61 7.16
CA LEU A 113 -25.16 -10.75 8.00
C LEU A 113 -26.10 -11.57 8.91
N ARG A 114 -26.69 -12.64 8.39
CA ARG A 114 -27.49 -13.59 9.20
C ARG A 114 -26.67 -14.27 10.29
N ASP A 115 -25.42 -14.65 10.01
CA ASP A 115 -24.54 -15.27 10.97
C ASP A 115 -24.08 -14.26 12.05
N VAL A 116 -23.83 -13.01 11.68
CA VAL A 116 -23.60 -11.91 12.64
C VAL A 116 -24.79 -11.78 13.59
N ILE A 117 -26.03 -11.79 13.10
CA ILE A 117 -27.25 -11.72 13.91
C ILE A 117 -27.31 -12.88 14.91
N LYS A 118 -27.02 -14.12 14.44
CA LYS A 118 -26.97 -15.33 15.30
C LYS A 118 -25.90 -15.24 16.40
N VAL A 119 -24.70 -14.74 16.07
CA VAL A 119 -23.57 -14.64 17.01
C VAL A 119 -23.85 -13.57 18.09
N VAL A 120 -24.45 -12.46 17.68
CA VAL A 120 -24.69 -11.33 18.57
C VAL A 120 -25.89 -11.56 19.47
N LYS A 121 -26.96 -12.21 19.00
CA LYS A 121 -28.21 -12.48 19.71
C LYS A 121 -28.81 -11.24 20.39
N GLY A 122 -28.66 -10.06 19.77
CA GLY A 122 -29.10 -8.78 20.34
C GLY A 122 -28.30 -8.30 21.56
N GLN A 123 -27.30 -9.04 22.02
CA GLN A 123 -26.48 -8.71 23.19
C GLN A 123 -25.22 -7.94 22.79
N ILE A 124 -25.40 -6.70 22.36
CA ILE A 124 -24.29 -5.82 22.00
C ILE A 124 -24.58 -4.40 22.48
N GLY A 125 -23.62 -3.78 23.16
CA GLY A 125 -23.79 -2.46 23.80
C GLY A 125 -23.56 -1.27 22.85
N GLN A 126 -23.11 -1.52 21.62
CA GLN A 126 -22.85 -0.50 20.60
C GLN A 126 -23.26 -1.03 19.22
N PRO A 127 -23.58 -0.16 18.26
CA PRO A 127 -24.00 -0.60 16.94
C PRO A 127 -22.88 -1.30 16.16
N ILE A 128 -23.28 -2.28 15.37
CA ILE A 128 -22.45 -2.94 14.38
C ILE A 128 -22.48 -2.08 13.13
N ARG A 129 -21.42 -1.32 12.91
CA ARG A 129 -21.27 -0.41 11.79
C ARG A 129 -20.73 -1.16 10.58
N PHE A 130 -21.38 -1.03 9.43
CA PHE A 130 -20.92 -1.73 8.24
C PHE A 130 -21.23 -0.98 6.95
N HIS A 131 -20.41 -1.25 5.91
CA HIS A 131 -20.70 -0.90 4.53
C HIS A 131 -21.08 -2.15 3.74
N LEU A 132 -22.14 -2.05 2.94
CA LEU A 132 -22.51 -3.12 2.03
C LEU A 132 -21.55 -3.17 0.84
N LYS A 133 -20.97 -4.32 0.58
CA LYS A 133 -20.19 -4.57 -0.64
C LYS A 133 -21.12 -5.10 -1.73
N ILE A 134 -21.16 -4.39 -2.85
CA ILE A 134 -21.77 -4.82 -4.11
C ILE A 134 -20.67 -5.37 -5.02
N ASP A 135 -20.91 -6.53 -5.61
CA ASP A 135 -20.06 -7.07 -6.66
C ASP A 135 -20.69 -6.72 -8.02
N SER A 136 -20.18 -5.67 -8.63
CA SER A 136 -20.62 -5.22 -9.96
C SER A 136 -19.82 -5.82 -11.12
N GLY A 137 -18.90 -6.78 -10.83
CA GLY A 137 -18.10 -7.43 -11.87
C GLY A 137 -16.68 -7.83 -11.44
N MET A 138 -16.18 -7.35 -10.28
CA MET A 138 -14.87 -7.79 -9.79
C MET A 138 -14.82 -9.29 -9.42
N ASN A 139 -15.97 -9.91 -9.15
CA ASN A 139 -16.17 -11.33 -8.85
C ASN A 139 -15.32 -11.87 -7.68
N ARG A 140 -15.11 -11.02 -6.66
CA ARG A 140 -14.31 -11.37 -5.48
C ARG A 140 -15.12 -11.45 -4.20
N LEU A 141 -15.87 -10.43 -3.88
CA LEU A 141 -16.75 -10.32 -2.70
C LEU A 141 -17.93 -9.39 -3.03
N GLY A 142 -19.10 -9.63 -2.47
CA GLY A 142 -20.24 -8.74 -2.55
C GLY A 142 -21.54 -9.42 -2.98
N VAL A 143 -22.66 -8.73 -2.76
CA VAL A 143 -23.98 -9.12 -3.24
C VAL A 143 -24.14 -8.73 -4.70
N LYS A 144 -24.92 -9.51 -5.48
CA LYS A 144 -25.02 -9.38 -6.94
C LYS A 144 -26.43 -9.08 -7.48
N THR A 145 -27.45 -9.12 -6.62
CA THR A 145 -28.84 -8.98 -7.09
C THR A 145 -29.61 -7.96 -6.28
N LEU A 146 -30.61 -7.33 -6.91
CA LEU A 146 -31.54 -6.42 -6.25
C LEU A 146 -32.22 -7.06 -5.03
N ALA A 147 -32.60 -8.35 -5.12
CA ALA A 147 -33.18 -9.08 -4.02
C ALA A 147 -32.24 -9.15 -2.80
N GLN A 148 -30.95 -9.43 -3.03
CA GLN A 148 -29.95 -9.46 -1.96
C GLN A 148 -29.76 -8.07 -1.32
N VAL A 149 -29.71 -7.01 -2.13
CA VAL A 149 -29.57 -5.64 -1.62
C VAL A 149 -30.80 -5.25 -0.78
N SER A 150 -32.02 -5.58 -1.26
CA SER A 150 -33.26 -5.34 -0.52
C SER A 150 -33.26 -6.09 0.81
N GLU A 151 -32.85 -7.36 0.83
CA GLU A 151 -32.78 -8.15 2.05
C GLU A 151 -31.77 -7.58 3.07
N VAL A 152 -30.61 -7.09 2.63
CA VAL A 152 -29.66 -6.39 3.54
C VAL A 152 -30.32 -5.17 4.19
N LYS A 153 -31.05 -4.37 3.40
CA LYS A 153 -31.78 -3.21 3.91
C LYS A 153 -32.84 -3.62 4.94
N GLU A 154 -33.63 -4.66 4.66
CA GLU A 154 -34.66 -5.18 5.57
C GLU A 154 -34.02 -5.66 6.88
N LEU A 155 -32.97 -6.49 6.82
CA LEU A 155 -32.24 -6.95 8.00
C LEU A 155 -31.66 -5.80 8.84
N ALA A 156 -31.14 -4.74 8.19
CA ALA A 156 -30.64 -3.57 8.87
C ALA A 156 -31.77 -2.75 9.54
N CYS A 157 -32.97 -2.72 8.94
CA CYS A 157 -34.14 -2.06 9.54
C CYS A 157 -34.72 -2.86 10.72
N ASP A 158 -34.75 -4.19 10.61
CA ASP A 158 -35.33 -5.08 11.63
C ASP A 158 -34.45 -5.21 12.88
N HIS A 159 -33.18 -4.90 12.78
CA HIS A 159 -32.21 -5.04 13.87
C HIS A 159 -31.54 -3.71 14.18
N SER A 160 -32.05 -2.97 15.18
CA SER A 160 -31.59 -1.62 15.56
C SER A 160 -30.09 -1.52 15.89
N TYR A 161 -29.43 -2.64 16.19
CA TYR A 161 -27.99 -2.70 16.41
C TYR A 161 -27.17 -2.85 15.12
N LEU A 162 -27.79 -3.07 13.96
CA LEU A 162 -27.15 -3.08 12.65
C LEU A 162 -27.21 -1.69 12.03
N GLN A 163 -26.05 -1.10 11.77
CA GLN A 163 -25.95 0.25 11.21
C GLN A 163 -25.29 0.19 9.82
N LEU A 164 -26.12 0.21 8.78
CA LEU A 164 -25.66 0.37 7.40
C LEU A 164 -25.25 1.83 7.19
N GLU A 165 -23.92 2.09 7.11
CA GLU A 165 -23.38 3.44 6.96
C GLU A 165 -22.95 3.76 5.53
N GLY A 166 -22.72 2.75 4.72
CA GLY A 166 -22.28 2.97 3.35
C GLY A 166 -22.48 1.77 2.45
N VAL A 167 -22.26 2.00 1.17
CA VAL A 167 -22.33 0.99 0.12
C VAL A 167 -21.22 1.21 -0.89
N PHE A 168 -20.61 0.14 -1.37
CA PHE A 168 -19.48 0.27 -2.30
C PHE A 168 -19.30 -0.89 -3.25
N THR A 169 -18.62 -0.59 -4.37
CA THR A 169 -18.08 -1.59 -5.29
C THR A 169 -16.58 -1.39 -5.51
N HIS A 170 -15.98 -2.13 -6.43
CA HIS A 170 -14.59 -1.98 -6.84
C HIS A 170 -14.44 -2.26 -8.32
N PHE A 171 -13.87 -1.31 -9.05
CA PHE A 171 -13.61 -1.43 -10.47
C PHE A 171 -12.38 -2.30 -10.74
N ALA A 172 -12.47 -3.12 -11.77
CA ALA A 172 -11.39 -4.02 -12.17
C ALA A 172 -10.42 -3.37 -13.17
N THR A 173 -10.94 -2.49 -14.04
CA THR A 173 -10.25 -1.95 -15.21
C THR A 173 -10.19 -0.42 -15.25
N ALA A 174 -10.43 0.28 -14.14
CA ALA A 174 -10.45 1.75 -14.11
C ALA A 174 -9.07 2.39 -14.47
N ASP A 175 -8.01 1.61 -14.47
CA ASP A 175 -6.63 1.98 -14.83
C ASP A 175 -6.22 1.54 -16.24
N GLU A 176 -7.16 1.05 -17.04
CA GLU A 176 -7.00 0.72 -18.45
C GLU A 176 -7.59 1.82 -19.34
N LYS A 177 -7.15 1.91 -20.60
CA LYS A 177 -7.71 2.86 -21.58
C LYS A 177 -9.04 2.41 -22.16
N ASP A 178 -9.28 1.09 -22.21
CA ASP A 178 -10.56 0.52 -22.56
C ASP A 178 -11.54 0.67 -21.39
N GLU A 179 -12.64 1.38 -21.62
CA GLU A 179 -13.63 1.73 -20.60
C GLU A 179 -14.88 0.84 -20.64
N ASP A 180 -15.03 -0.06 -21.63
CA ASP A 180 -16.25 -0.87 -21.81
C ASP A 180 -16.62 -1.68 -20.56
N TYR A 181 -15.60 -2.32 -19.93
CA TYR A 181 -15.83 -3.11 -18.72
C TYR A 181 -16.08 -2.23 -17.50
N PHE A 182 -15.42 -1.08 -17.42
CA PHE A 182 -15.64 -0.08 -16.38
C PHE A 182 -17.07 0.45 -16.42
N ASP A 183 -17.58 0.81 -17.60
CA ASP A 183 -18.94 1.31 -17.81
C ASP A 183 -19.97 0.26 -17.43
N MET A 184 -19.79 -0.98 -17.86
CA MET A 184 -20.66 -2.11 -17.48
C MET A 184 -20.69 -2.29 -15.95
N GLN A 185 -19.55 -2.18 -15.27
CA GLN A 185 -19.50 -2.25 -13.80
C GLN A 185 -20.24 -1.08 -13.15
N MET A 186 -20.12 0.12 -13.71
CA MET A 186 -20.80 1.32 -13.21
C MET A 186 -22.32 1.20 -13.34
N ASP A 187 -22.82 0.81 -14.51
CA ASP A 187 -24.26 0.59 -14.76
C ASP A 187 -24.84 -0.47 -13.83
N THR A 188 -24.11 -1.56 -13.63
CA THR A 188 -24.49 -2.62 -12.69
C THR A 188 -24.54 -2.09 -11.26
N PHE A 189 -23.55 -1.29 -10.85
CA PHE A 189 -23.53 -0.70 -9.51
C PHE A 189 -24.71 0.26 -9.29
N GLN A 190 -24.98 1.17 -10.24
CA GLN A 190 -26.11 2.10 -10.18
C GLN A 190 -27.45 1.37 -10.11
N THR A 191 -27.62 0.31 -10.90
CA THR A 191 -28.83 -0.53 -10.85
C THR A 191 -29.01 -1.14 -9.46
N LEU A 192 -27.95 -1.70 -8.87
CA LEU A 192 -28.01 -2.36 -7.57
C LEU A 192 -28.16 -1.38 -6.40
N LEU A 193 -27.91 -0.09 -6.60
CA LEU A 193 -28.18 0.95 -5.59
C LEU A 193 -29.67 1.28 -5.43
N GLN A 194 -30.53 1.00 -6.42
CA GLN A 194 -31.94 1.43 -6.44
C GLN A 194 -32.74 1.11 -5.18
N PRO A 195 -32.58 -0.05 -4.51
CA PRO A 195 -33.32 -0.34 -3.28
C PRO A 195 -32.92 0.51 -2.08
N LEU A 196 -31.75 1.19 -2.13
CA LEU A 196 -31.17 1.90 -1.00
C LEU A 196 -31.54 3.39 -1.00
N HIS A 197 -31.63 3.98 0.20
CA HIS A 197 -31.74 5.44 0.39
C HIS A 197 -30.32 6.03 0.44
N THR A 198 -29.73 6.28 -0.75
CA THR A 198 -28.30 6.65 -0.90
C THR A 198 -27.98 8.06 -0.37
N ASP A 199 -28.98 8.92 -0.19
CA ASP A 199 -28.85 10.26 0.43
C ASP A 199 -28.34 10.23 1.87
N LYS A 200 -28.49 9.09 2.55
CA LYS A 200 -28.05 8.88 3.95
C LYS A 200 -26.83 7.98 4.08
N LEU A 201 -26.27 7.52 2.97
CA LEU A 201 -25.19 6.55 2.95
C LEU A 201 -23.90 7.14 2.34
N LEU A 202 -22.76 6.62 2.79
CA LEU A 202 -21.49 6.82 2.13
C LEU A 202 -21.42 5.89 0.90
N VAL A 203 -21.61 6.46 -0.29
CA VAL A 203 -21.53 5.71 -1.55
C VAL A 203 -20.15 5.88 -2.14
N HIS A 204 -19.43 4.78 -2.35
CA HIS A 204 -18.07 4.85 -2.90
C HIS A 204 -17.74 3.70 -3.84
N CYS A 205 -17.41 4.01 -5.08
CA CYS A 205 -16.93 3.05 -6.07
C CYS A 205 -15.49 3.36 -6.52
N ALA A 206 -15.13 4.64 -6.59
CA ALA A 206 -13.83 5.08 -7.08
C ALA A 206 -12.67 4.56 -6.21
N ASN A 207 -11.71 3.88 -6.84
CA ASN A 207 -10.34 3.64 -6.38
C ASN A 207 -9.44 4.80 -6.82
N SER A 208 -8.11 4.70 -6.68
CA SER A 208 -7.19 5.76 -7.13
C SER A 208 -7.37 6.09 -8.61
N ALA A 209 -7.44 5.09 -9.49
CA ALA A 209 -7.58 5.30 -10.92
C ALA A 209 -8.89 6.00 -11.27
N ALA A 210 -10.01 5.44 -10.84
CA ALA A 210 -11.32 6.03 -11.11
C ALA A 210 -11.46 7.43 -10.51
N GLY A 211 -10.95 7.65 -9.30
CA GLY A 211 -11.04 8.96 -8.64
C GLY A 211 -10.19 10.05 -9.30
N LEU A 212 -9.11 9.68 -9.98
CA LEU A 212 -8.26 10.61 -10.72
C LEU A 212 -8.81 10.91 -12.12
N ARG A 213 -9.49 9.96 -12.76
CA ARG A 213 -9.94 10.06 -14.17
C ARG A 213 -11.38 10.55 -14.32
N PHE A 214 -12.31 10.06 -13.49
CA PHE A 214 -13.76 10.14 -13.74
C PHE A 214 -14.47 10.91 -12.63
N LYS A 215 -14.90 12.14 -12.91
CA LYS A 215 -15.63 12.97 -11.92
C LYS A 215 -17.04 12.48 -11.62
N GLU A 216 -17.68 11.84 -12.58
CA GLU A 216 -19.05 11.31 -12.51
C GLU A 216 -19.21 10.12 -11.55
N VAL A 217 -18.10 9.44 -11.20
CA VAL A 217 -18.14 8.28 -10.30
C VAL A 217 -17.69 8.58 -8.87
N LEU A 218 -17.43 9.83 -8.54
CA LEU A 218 -16.94 10.22 -7.22
C LEU A 218 -17.96 9.96 -6.11
N PHE A 219 -19.26 10.05 -6.42
CA PHE A 219 -20.36 10.04 -5.43
C PHE A 219 -20.02 10.96 -4.24
N ASN A 220 -20.02 10.43 -3.02
CA ASN A 220 -19.68 11.23 -1.83
C ASN A 220 -18.41 10.75 -1.10
N MET A 221 -17.70 9.74 -1.66
CA MET A 221 -16.41 9.27 -1.11
C MET A 221 -15.53 8.59 -2.14
N VAL A 222 -14.22 8.82 -2.07
CA VAL A 222 -13.18 8.18 -2.87
C VAL A 222 -12.21 7.41 -1.98
N ARG A 223 -11.75 6.23 -2.44
CA ARG A 223 -10.71 5.42 -1.78
C ARG A 223 -9.37 5.66 -2.46
N PHE A 224 -8.47 6.38 -1.79
CA PHE A 224 -7.17 6.77 -2.30
C PHE A 224 -6.10 5.81 -1.78
N GLY A 225 -5.60 4.96 -2.67
CA GLY A 225 -4.60 3.94 -2.38
C GLY A 225 -3.24 4.26 -3.00
N ILE A 226 -2.87 3.56 -4.09
CA ILE A 226 -1.53 3.60 -4.66
C ILE A 226 -1.03 5.02 -4.98
N SER A 227 -1.89 5.89 -5.47
CA SER A 227 -1.50 7.25 -5.85
C SER A 227 -1.27 8.15 -4.64
N MET A 228 -1.73 7.78 -3.45
CA MET A 228 -1.32 8.43 -2.20
C MET A 228 0.19 8.26 -1.94
N TYR A 229 0.76 7.14 -2.39
CA TYR A 229 2.18 6.82 -2.27
C TYR A 229 3.04 7.37 -3.43
N GLY A 230 2.41 8.13 -4.34
CA GLY A 230 3.09 8.79 -5.45
C GLY A 230 3.29 7.92 -6.68
N LEU A 231 2.59 6.80 -6.77
CA LEU A 231 2.69 5.86 -7.89
C LEU A 231 1.42 5.91 -8.75
N SER A 232 1.60 5.87 -10.07
CA SER A 232 0.48 5.74 -11.00
C SER A 232 -0.22 4.40 -10.83
N PRO A 233 -1.55 4.33 -10.93
CA PRO A 233 -2.29 3.07 -10.92
C PRO A 233 -1.86 2.10 -12.03
N SER A 234 -1.52 2.61 -13.21
CA SER A 234 -0.91 1.88 -14.31
C SER A 234 -0.01 2.80 -15.14
N GLU A 235 0.81 2.21 -16.03
CA GLU A 235 1.57 2.98 -17.03
C GLU A 235 0.65 3.60 -18.10
N GLU A 236 -0.50 2.98 -18.38
CA GLU A 236 -1.41 3.42 -19.45
C GLU A 236 -2.02 4.79 -19.21
N ILE A 237 -2.32 5.13 -17.94
CA ILE A 237 -2.97 6.38 -17.56
C ILE A 237 -2.01 7.39 -16.94
N LYS A 238 -0.71 7.08 -16.89
CA LYS A 238 0.28 7.87 -16.17
C LYS A 238 0.36 9.33 -16.64
N ASP A 239 0.29 9.52 -17.95
CA ASP A 239 0.39 10.85 -18.57
C ASP A 239 -0.96 11.63 -18.53
N GLU A 240 -2.05 10.97 -18.12
CA GLU A 240 -3.40 11.54 -18.06
C GLU A 240 -3.79 12.00 -16.64
N LEU A 241 -2.89 11.86 -15.66
CA LEU A 241 -3.18 12.21 -14.28
C LEU A 241 -3.39 13.72 -14.12
N PRO A 242 -4.41 14.16 -13.35
CA PRO A 242 -4.80 15.57 -13.23
C PRO A 242 -3.78 16.42 -12.47
N PHE A 243 -2.85 15.80 -11.75
CA PHE A 243 -1.75 16.46 -11.04
C PHE A 243 -0.56 15.52 -10.92
N LYS A 244 0.62 16.11 -10.71
CA LYS A 244 1.85 15.35 -10.53
C LYS A 244 1.85 14.64 -9.18
N LEU A 245 2.11 13.34 -9.19
CA LEU A 245 2.31 12.54 -7.99
C LEU A 245 3.76 12.65 -7.51
N GLU A 246 3.96 12.67 -6.19
CA GLU A 246 5.28 12.65 -5.56
C GLU A 246 5.52 11.29 -4.93
N GLU A 247 6.56 10.57 -5.40
CA GLU A 247 6.92 9.25 -4.87
C GLU A 247 7.38 9.35 -3.42
N ALA A 248 6.76 8.57 -2.54
CA ALA A 248 7.00 8.66 -1.10
C ALA A 248 8.07 7.69 -0.59
N MET A 249 8.47 6.68 -1.37
CA MET A 249 9.46 5.67 -0.93
C MET A 249 10.73 5.74 -1.77
N SER A 250 11.88 5.73 -1.08
CA SER A 250 13.17 5.41 -1.67
C SER A 250 13.89 4.35 -0.83
N LEU A 251 14.73 3.52 -1.47
CA LEU A 251 15.44 2.40 -0.82
C LEU A 251 16.94 2.60 -0.93
N HIS A 252 17.58 2.68 0.21
CA HIS A 252 18.98 3.06 0.38
C HIS A 252 19.79 2.01 1.11
N THR A 253 21.08 1.97 0.77
CA THR A 253 22.09 1.19 1.50
C THR A 253 23.48 1.80 1.28
N LYS A 254 24.54 1.11 1.74
CA LYS A 254 25.94 1.48 1.47
C LYS A 254 26.74 0.27 1.04
N LEU A 255 27.85 0.48 0.34
CA LEU A 255 28.81 -0.58 0.07
C LEU A 255 29.40 -1.09 1.38
N ALA A 256 29.18 -2.36 1.72
CA ALA A 256 29.73 -2.98 2.90
C ALA A 256 31.21 -3.38 2.72
N HIS A 257 31.60 -3.71 1.50
CA HIS A 257 32.95 -4.13 1.14
C HIS A 257 33.23 -3.86 -0.34
N VAL A 258 34.48 -3.55 -0.66
CA VAL A 258 34.94 -3.38 -2.05
C VAL A 258 36.26 -4.15 -2.24
N LYS A 259 36.40 -4.88 -3.35
CA LYS A 259 37.61 -5.60 -3.70
C LYS A 259 37.81 -5.66 -5.19
N LEU A 260 39.07 -5.75 -5.60
CA LEU A 260 39.45 -6.09 -6.97
C LEU A 260 39.42 -7.62 -7.14
N ILE A 261 38.78 -8.09 -8.20
CA ILE A 261 38.89 -9.47 -8.67
C ILE A 261 39.63 -9.49 -10.00
N GLN A 262 40.37 -10.59 -10.25
CA GLN A 262 41.15 -10.75 -11.48
C GLN A 262 40.28 -11.26 -12.60
N LYS A 263 40.74 -11.04 -13.85
CA LYS A 263 40.15 -11.65 -15.03
C LYS A 263 40.02 -13.18 -14.87
N GLY A 264 38.83 -13.71 -15.15
CA GLY A 264 38.49 -15.13 -15.02
C GLY A 264 37.90 -15.52 -13.65
N GLU A 265 37.98 -14.66 -12.61
CA GLU A 265 37.35 -14.93 -11.35
C GLU A 265 35.83 -14.71 -11.43
N SER A 266 35.09 -15.52 -10.68
CA SER A 266 33.64 -15.53 -10.70
C SER A 266 33.02 -14.98 -9.40
N VAL A 267 31.77 -14.47 -9.52
CA VAL A 267 31.02 -13.84 -8.42
C VAL A 267 29.69 -14.57 -8.20
N SER A 268 29.33 -14.74 -6.92
CA SER A 268 28.04 -15.22 -6.43
C SER A 268 27.78 -16.71 -6.71
N TYR A 269 26.62 -17.17 -6.18
CA TYR A 269 26.16 -18.56 -6.31
C TYR A 269 26.04 -19.00 -7.76
N GLY A 270 26.62 -20.18 -8.07
CA GLY A 270 26.62 -20.78 -9.41
C GLY A 270 27.56 -20.09 -10.38
N ALA A 271 28.47 -19.21 -9.89
CA ALA A 271 29.49 -18.53 -10.69
C ALA A 271 28.94 -17.92 -11.99
N THR A 272 27.73 -17.30 -11.89
CA THR A 272 26.98 -16.82 -13.08
C THR A 272 27.52 -15.50 -13.64
N TYR A 273 28.43 -14.85 -12.93
CA TYR A 273 29.21 -13.71 -13.41
C TYR A 273 30.69 -14.12 -13.40
N THR A 274 31.38 -13.90 -14.48
CA THR A 274 32.84 -14.08 -14.58
C THR A 274 33.46 -12.79 -15.12
N ALA A 275 34.48 -12.29 -14.44
CA ALA A 275 35.17 -11.08 -14.81
C ALA A 275 35.94 -11.29 -16.13
N ASN A 276 35.68 -10.45 -17.15
CA ASN A 276 36.37 -10.48 -18.44
C ASN A 276 37.68 -9.68 -18.44
N GLN A 277 37.90 -8.90 -17.39
CA GLN A 277 39.09 -8.10 -17.06
C GLN A 277 39.16 -7.93 -15.55
N ASP A 278 40.26 -7.39 -15.05
CA ASP A 278 40.34 -7.01 -13.60
C ASP A 278 39.24 -6.02 -13.27
N THR A 279 38.42 -6.35 -12.30
CA THR A 279 37.15 -5.65 -12.03
C THR A 279 36.97 -5.39 -10.55
N TRP A 280 36.60 -4.17 -10.20
CA TRP A 280 36.19 -3.85 -8.83
C TRP A 280 34.76 -4.35 -8.57
N ILE A 281 34.57 -5.03 -7.44
CA ILE A 281 33.28 -5.57 -7.00
C ILE A 281 32.92 -4.96 -5.64
N GLY A 282 31.74 -4.31 -5.59
CA GLY A 282 31.16 -3.82 -4.36
C GLY A 282 30.13 -4.80 -3.79
N THR A 283 30.17 -5.07 -2.49
CA THR A 283 29.16 -5.89 -1.79
C THR A 283 28.12 -4.97 -1.16
N VAL A 284 26.86 -5.24 -1.44
CA VAL A 284 25.69 -4.47 -1.00
C VAL A 284 24.89 -5.30 0.01
N PRO A 285 24.66 -4.84 1.27
CA PRO A 285 24.10 -5.63 2.37
C PRO A 285 22.57 -5.65 2.36
N ILE A 286 21.94 -6.02 1.24
CA ILE A 286 20.51 -6.29 1.07
C ILE A 286 20.33 -7.46 0.11
N GLY A 287 19.35 -8.30 0.36
CA GLY A 287 19.08 -9.47 -0.48
C GLY A 287 17.60 -9.85 -0.53
N TYR A 288 17.32 -11.09 -0.99
CA TYR A 288 15.93 -11.48 -1.24
C TYR A 288 15.12 -11.64 0.06
N ALA A 289 15.73 -11.87 1.22
CA ALA A 289 15.03 -11.88 2.51
C ALA A 289 14.58 -10.48 2.97
N ASP A 290 15.05 -9.42 2.30
CA ASP A 290 14.66 -8.04 2.54
C ASP A 290 13.61 -7.54 1.53
N GLY A 291 13.31 -8.35 0.49
CA GLY A 291 12.45 -7.98 -0.62
C GLY A 291 13.19 -7.67 -1.93
N TRP A 292 14.53 -7.64 -1.94
CA TRP A 292 15.33 -7.50 -3.17
C TRP A 292 15.53 -8.84 -3.86
N ILE A 293 14.51 -9.28 -4.59
CA ILE A 293 14.36 -10.66 -5.05
C ILE A 293 15.38 -11.08 -6.12
N ARG A 294 15.58 -12.39 -6.28
CA ARG A 294 16.59 -12.97 -7.17
C ARG A 294 16.44 -12.63 -8.65
N LYS A 295 15.22 -12.38 -9.13
CA LYS A 295 14.94 -11.98 -10.52
C LYS A 295 15.57 -10.62 -10.88
N LEU A 296 15.95 -9.82 -9.88
CA LEU A 296 16.67 -8.55 -10.05
C LEU A 296 18.17 -8.72 -10.34
N ALA A 297 18.70 -9.94 -10.43
CA ALA A 297 20.05 -10.19 -10.91
C ALA A 297 20.24 -9.59 -12.31
N GLY A 298 21.36 -8.87 -12.50
CA GLY A 298 21.70 -8.21 -13.76
C GLY A 298 20.97 -6.89 -14.04
N THR A 299 20.12 -6.40 -13.11
CA THR A 299 19.61 -5.03 -13.15
C THR A 299 20.66 -4.04 -12.61
N GLU A 300 20.33 -2.79 -12.55
CA GLU A 300 21.21 -1.73 -12.11
C GLU A 300 20.72 -1.08 -10.82
N VAL A 301 21.67 -0.58 -10.04
CA VAL A 301 21.49 0.29 -8.88
C VAL A 301 22.39 1.51 -9.01
N LEU A 302 22.19 2.55 -8.21
CA LEU A 302 22.99 3.76 -8.27
C LEU A 302 24.11 3.70 -7.23
N VAL A 303 25.36 3.97 -7.67
CA VAL A 303 26.54 4.12 -6.80
C VAL A 303 27.35 5.30 -7.32
N GLY A 304 27.60 6.29 -6.49
CA GLY A 304 28.33 7.51 -6.87
C GLY A 304 27.64 8.29 -7.99
N GLY A 305 26.31 8.35 -8.00
CA GLY A 305 25.51 9.03 -9.02
C GLY A 305 25.48 8.33 -10.40
N LYS A 306 25.91 7.06 -10.49
CA LYS A 306 25.98 6.32 -11.75
C LYS A 306 25.31 4.95 -11.61
N ARG A 307 24.71 4.48 -12.70
CA ARG A 307 24.14 3.13 -12.78
C ARG A 307 25.25 2.08 -12.76
N ARG A 308 25.10 1.09 -11.88
CA ARG A 308 26.03 -0.03 -11.68
C ARG A 308 25.28 -1.34 -11.73
N LYS A 309 25.75 -2.27 -12.56
CA LYS A 309 25.09 -3.56 -12.81
C LYS A 309 25.30 -4.51 -11.63
N ILE A 310 24.26 -5.23 -11.25
CA ILE A 310 24.34 -6.33 -10.29
C ILE A 310 25.13 -7.48 -10.92
N ALA A 311 26.23 -7.86 -10.28
CA ALA A 311 27.14 -8.92 -10.71
C ALA A 311 26.75 -10.26 -10.06
N GLY A 312 26.37 -11.23 -10.86
CA GLY A 312 25.93 -12.55 -10.40
C GLY A 312 24.53 -12.55 -9.77
N ARG A 313 24.24 -13.56 -8.97
CA ARG A 313 22.92 -13.75 -8.35
C ARG A 313 22.77 -12.93 -7.07
N VAL A 314 21.55 -12.45 -6.82
CA VAL A 314 21.18 -11.90 -5.52
C VAL A 314 21.13 -13.04 -4.49
N CYS A 315 21.81 -12.87 -3.35
CA CYS A 315 21.85 -13.80 -2.24
C CYS A 315 20.74 -13.47 -1.22
N MET A 316 20.68 -14.22 -0.11
CA MET A 316 19.66 -14.01 0.94
C MET A 316 19.75 -12.60 1.55
N ASP A 317 20.97 -12.17 1.89
CA ASP A 317 21.24 -10.97 2.68
C ASP A 317 22.11 -9.94 1.95
N GLN A 318 22.63 -10.28 0.77
CA GLN A 318 23.59 -9.46 0.02
C GLN A 318 23.47 -9.69 -1.48
N PHE A 319 23.94 -8.71 -2.26
CA PHE A 319 24.30 -8.88 -3.66
C PHE A 319 25.59 -8.11 -3.98
N MET A 320 26.14 -8.32 -5.15
CA MET A 320 27.35 -7.66 -5.60
C MET A 320 27.06 -6.78 -6.81
N VAL A 321 27.82 -5.69 -6.93
CA VAL A 321 27.75 -4.77 -8.07
C VAL A 321 29.12 -4.65 -8.72
N GLU A 322 29.12 -4.54 -10.04
CA GLU A 322 30.30 -4.23 -10.82
C GLU A 322 30.60 -2.74 -10.71
N LEU A 323 31.82 -2.41 -10.29
CA LEU A 323 32.32 -1.05 -10.21
C LEU A 323 33.37 -0.83 -11.29
N LYS A 324 33.35 0.34 -11.95
CA LYS A 324 34.33 0.68 -12.97
C LYS A 324 35.65 1.23 -12.41
N GLU A 325 35.65 1.54 -11.10
CA GLU A 325 36.74 2.21 -10.38
C GLU A 325 36.76 1.76 -8.93
N ASN A 326 37.87 1.99 -8.24
CA ASN A 326 37.93 1.77 -6.80
C ASN A 326 37.08 2.80 -6.07
N ILE A 327 35.98 2.36 -5.49
CA ILE A 327 35.08 3.16 -4.65
C ILE A 327 35.23 2.69 -3.21
N SER A 328 35.25 3.59 -2.25
CA SER A 328 35.41 3.21 -0.84
C SER A 328 34.19 2.45 -0.31
N ALA A 329 34.43 1.51 0.61
CA ALA A 329 33.35 1.00 1.46
C ALA A 329 32.68 2.14 2.22
N GLY A 330 31.36 2.05 2.45
CA GLY A 330 30.56 3.13 3.02
C GLY A 330 29.94 4.08 1.99
N GLU A 331 30.33 4.00 0.71
CA GLU A 331 29.70 4.78 -0.35
C GLU A 331 28.19 4.49 -0.45
N PRO A 332 27.33 5.53 -0.50
CA PRO A 332 25.89 5.35 -0.64
C PRO A 332 25.50 4.62 -1.92
N VAL A 333 24.53 3.70 -1.77
CA VAL A 333 23.89 2.95 -2.86
C VAL A 333 22.38 3.22 -2.82
N VAL A 334 21.81 3.60 -3.95
CA VAL A 334 20.36 3.77 -4.10
C VAL A 334 19.80 2.67 -4.98
N LEU A 335 18.85 1.91 -4.43
CA LEU A 335 18.19 0.81 -5.13
C LEU A 335 16.86 1.26 -5.76
N ILE A 336 16.15 2.15 -5.08
CA ILE A 336 14.94 2.83 -5.56
C ILE A 336 15.08 4.30 -5.17
N GLY A 337 14.90 5.21 -6.11
CA GLY A 337 15.03 6.64 -5.88
C GLY A 337 16.12 7.27 -6.76
N SER A 338 16.55 8.48 -6.41
CA SER A 338 17.50 9.29 -7.19
C SER A 338 18.84 9.43 -6.49
N GLN A 339 19.91 9.52 -7.29
CA GLN A 339 21.27 9.86 -6.83
C GLN A 339 21.95 10.70 -7.92
N GLY A 340 22.16 12.00 -7.67
CA GLY A 340 22.57 12.94 -8.70
C GLY A 340 21.46 13.12 -9.76
N GLU A 341 21.82 12.97 -11.01
CA GLU A 341 20.87 13.09 -12.14
C GLU A 341 20.18 11.75 -12.49
N GLU A 342 20.66 10.63 -11.93
CA GLU A 342 20.15 9.29 -12.22
C GLU A 342 19.02 8.91 -11.25
N LYS A 343 18.07 8.10 -11.77
CA LYS A 343 16.95 7.55 -10.99
C LYS A 343 16.71 6.09 -11.35
N VAL A 344 16.43 5.27 -10.33
CA VAL A 344 15.83 3.94 -10.46
C VAL A 344 14.42 4.03 -9.89
N SER A 345 13.39 3.93 -10.73
CA SER A 345 12.00 4.05 -10.30
C SER A 345 11.41 2.71 -9.85
N VAL A 346 10.33 2.77 -9.06
CA VAL A 346 9.54 1.58 -8.68
C VAL A 346 8.98 0.90 -9.93
N ASP A 347 8.53 1.68 -10.95
CA ASP A 347 7.99 1.17 -12.20
C ASP A 347 9.06 0.42 -13.03
N GLU A 348 10.32 0.91 -13.04
CA GLU A 348 11.45 0.20 -13.68
C GLU A 348 11.66 -1.19 -13.06
N ILE A 349 11.62 -1.26 -11.72
CA ILE A 349 11.73 -2.54 -10.99
C ILE A 349 10.52 -3.44 -11.27
N ALA A 350 9.30 -2.89 -11.25
CA ALA A 350 8.08 -3.62 -11.56
C ALA A 350 8.12 -4.24 -12.96
N LYS A 351 8.51 -3.45 -13.96
CA LYS A 351 8.68 -3.91 -15.35
C LYS A 351 9.69 -5.05 -15.44
N ARG A 352 10.83 -4.94 -14.75
CA ARG A 352 11.85 -6.01 -14.72
C ARG A 352 11.34 -7.29 -14.10
N LEU A 353 10.48 -7.16 -13.08
CA LEU A 353 9.86 -8.28 -12.38
C LEU A 353 8.64 -8.87 -13.10
N GLU A 354 8.15 -8.20 -14.16
CA GLU A 354 6.89 -8.53 -14.85
C GLU A 354 5.70 -8.51 -13.89
N THR A 355 5.63 -7.43 -13.09
CA THR A 355 4.58 -7.20 -12.10
C THR A 355 4.21 -5.72 -12.03
N ILE A 356 3.43 -5.32 -11.03
CA ILE A 356 2.98 -3.95 -10.79
C ILE A 356 3.77 -3.27 -9.66
N ASN A 357 3.81 -1.94 -9.68
CA ASN A 357 4.53 -1.13 -8.70
C ASN A 357 4.04 -1.36 -7.25
N TYR A 358 2.76 -1.72 -7.05
CA TYR A 358 2.18 -2.11 -5.77
C TYR A 358 2.95 -3.25 -5.10
N GLU A 359 3.28 -4.31 -5.87
CA GLU A 359 3.97 -5.49 -5.35
C GLU A 359 5.39 -5.15 -4.94
N VAL A 360 6.07 -4.30 -5.71
CA VAL A 360 7.46 -3.89 -5.42
C VAL A 360 7.56 -3.25 -4.05
N THR A 361 6.75 -2.23 -3.76
CA THR A 361 6.80 -1.53 -2.47
C THR A 361 6.33 -2.41 -1.31
N CYS A 362 5.28 -3.22 -1.54
CA CYS A 362 4.79 -4.17 -0.53
C CYS A 362 5.80 -5.28 -0.19
N SER A 363 6.69 -5.65 -1.14
CA SER A 363 7.67 -6.70 -0.95
C SER A 363 8.84 -6.30 -0.04
N ILE A 364 9.08 -4.99 0.16
CA ILE A 364 10.15 -4.51 1.06
C ILE A 364 9.84 -4.95 2.50
N GLY A 365 10.61 -5.95 2.95
CA GLY A 365 10.34 -6.70 4.18
C GLY A 365 10.48 -5.88 5.47
N HIS A 366 10.03 -6.47 6.57
CA HIS A 366 10.12 -5.87 7.91
C HIS A 366 11.55 -5.79 8.46
N ARG A 367 12.51 -6.50 7.84
CA ARG A 367 13.94 -6.40 8.17
C ARG A 367 14.57 -5.06 7.74
N VAL A 368 13.92 -4.35 6.83
CA VAL A 368 14.35 -3.02 6.37
C VAL A 368 13.67 -1.96 7.24
N PRO A 369 14.40 -1.20 8.05
CA PRO A 369 13.82 -0.13 8.85
C PRO A 369 13.27 0.99 7.94
N ARG A 370 12.19 1.63 8.40
CA ARG A 370 11.60 2.82 7.74
C ARG A 370 12.09 4.06 8.47
N VAL A 371 12.68 4.98 7.71
CA VAL A 371 13.13 6.29 8.16
C VAL A 371 12.14 7.32 7.60
N TYR A 372 11.39 7.96 8.47
CA TYR A 372 10.37 8.91 8.05
C TYR A 372 10.97 10.31 7.94
N ILE A 373 10.73 10.93 6.78
CA ILE A 373 11.17 12.28 6.45
C ILE A 373 9.93 13.18 6.37
N GLU A 374 9.99 14.34 7.01
CA GLU A 374 8.96 15.38 6.90
C GLU A 374 9.67 16.73 6.71
N ASP A 375 9.33 17.46 5.67
CA ASP A 375 9.94 18.76 5.30
C ASP A 375 11.49 18.66 5.24
N GLY A 376 11.99 17.59 4.61
CA GLY A 376 13.42 17.31 4.45
C GLY A 376 14.15 16.91 5.73
N LYS A 377 13.44 16.70 6.84
CA LYS A 377 14.05 16.33 8.13
C LYS A 377 13.60 14.93 8.56
N LYS A 378 14.54 14.15 9.08
CA LYS A 378 14.26 12.88 9.74
C LYS A 378 13.43 13.13 11.01
N VAL A 379 12.21 12.58 11.07
CA VAL A 379 11.31 12.77 12.21
C VAL A 379 11.12 11.51 13.04
N HIS A 380 11.26 10.32 12.45
CA HIS A 380 11.07 9.06 13.16
C HIS A 380 11.79 7.91 12.45
N VAL A 381 12.10 6.83 13.20
CA VAL A 381 12.57 5.55 12.66
C VAL A 381 11.72 4.43 13.23
N ARG A 382 11.20 3.58 12.37
CA ARG A 382 10.53 2.34 12.75
C ARG A 382 11.39 1.15 12.32
N ASN A 383 11.91 0.43 13.32
CA ASN A 383 12.66 -0.80 13.11
C ASN A 383 11.92 -1.97 13.78
N PRO A 384 11.11 -2.74 13.05
CA PRO A 384 10.30 -3.82 13.64
C PRO A 384 11.13 -4.89 14.35
N LEU A 385 12.37 -5.12 13.93
CA LEU A 385 13.26 -6.10 14.59
C LEU A 385 13.65 -5.69 16.02
N LEU A 386 13.67 -4.38 16.31
CA LEU A 386 14.06 -3.87 17.62
C LEU A 386 12.89 -3.43 18.49
N GLN A 387 11.70 -3.20 17.88
CA GLN A 387 10.51 -2.65 18.54
C GLN A 387 9.44 -3.70 18.85
N GLY A 388 9.61 -4.95 18.47
CA GLY A 388 8.59 -6.01 18.46
C GLY A 388 8.81 -7.19 19.38
N GLY A 389 9.60 -7.06 20.49
CA GLY A 389 9.65 -8.09 21.52
C GLY A 389 8.67 -7.79 22.65
N PRO A 390 7.89 -8.76 23.19
CA PRO A 390 7.36 -8.61 24.53
C PRO A 390 8.56 -8.38 25.45
N SER A 391 8.46 -7.38 26.33
CA SER A 391 9.39 -7.25 27.44
C SER A 391 9.23 -8.51 28.32
N PHE A 392 10.03 -9.52 28.03
CA PHE A 392 10.30 -10.56 29.01
C PHE A 392 11.27 -9.96 30.04
N LEU A 393 10.74 -9.28 31.03
CA LEU A 393 11.33 -9.05 32.34
C LEU A 393 10.26 -9.32 33.38
#